data_13c234f913ba901c0f0770485608d269
#
_entry.id   13c234f913ba901c0f0770485608d269
#
_cell.length_a   1.000
_cell.length_b   1.000
_cell.length_c   1.000
_cell.angle_alpha   90.00
_cell.angle_beta   90.00
_cell.angle_gamma   90.00
#
_symmetry.space_group_name_H-M   'P 1'
#
loop_
_entity.id
_entity.type
_entity.pdbx_description
1 polymer ?
#
loop_
_entity_poly.entity_id
_entity_poly.type
_entity_poly.pdbx_seq_one_letter_code
_entity_poly.pdbx_strand_id
1 'polypeptide(L)'
;IDGVVLNWEYAFGEYMEFQGHQPVEGHNKYYSVRQKYDLPTDQSGDIVIKTFNESAAIGFLPPLRDAQYFIKKLHEQHQYQFIAITSLSLNPYSQKLREKNLKKMFGDNCFLEVICLDTGADKDDVLKPYSKKYPGAYWIEDKPENVDLGIDFGLNGILMEHGHNMSYTGNANVVVNWQEIYNLRIKTG
;
A
#
# COMPACT_ATOMS: atom_id res chain seq x y z
N ILE A 1 1.31 -0.46 1.95
CA ILE A 1 2.42 0.19 1.23
C ILE A 1 2.02 0.47 -0.21
N ASP A 2 1.69 -0.55 -0.96
CA ASP A 2 1.25 -0.42 -2.35
C ASP A 2 -0.11 0.27 -2.38
N GLY A 3 -0.31 1.25 -3.26
CA GLY A 3 -1.52 2.08 -3.27
C GLY A 3 -1.68 3.07 -2.11
N VAL A 4 -0.74 3.11 -1.17
CA VAL A 4 -0.74 4.04 -0.02
C VAL A 4 0.51 4.91 -0.01
N VAL A 5 1.69 4.30 -0.08
CA VAL A 5 3.00 4.95 0.00
C VAL A 5 3.71 4.93 -1.34
N LEU A 6 3.66 3.80 -2.02
CA LEU A 6 4.29 3.54 -3.32
C LEU A 6 3.23 3.34 -4.41
N ASN A 7 3.50 3.86 -5.59
CA ASN A 7 2.63 3.72 -6.75
C ASN A 7 2.91 2.40 -7.49
N TRP A 8 2.49 1.30 -6.86
CA TRP A 8 2.62 -0.05 -7.41
C TRP A 8 1.85 -0.19 -8.72
N GLU A 9 0.66 0.38 -8.80
CA GLU A 9 -0.21 0.28 -9.98
C GLU A 9 0.45 0.87 -11.23
N TYR A 10 1.10 2.02 -11.09
CA TYR A 10 1.84 2.63 -12.19
C TYR A 10 3.00 1.73 -12.65
N ALA A 11 3.85 1.28 -11.71
CA ALA A 11 5.01 0.46 -12.05
C ALA A 11 4.60 -0.92 -12.61
N PHE A 12 3.51 -1.49 -12.10
CA PHE A 12 2.94 -2.73 -12.62
C PHE A 12 2.33 -2.51 -14.02
N GLY A 13 1.70 -1.37 -14.28
CA GLY A 13 1.20 -1.00 -15.60
C GLY A 13 2.30 -0.96 -16.64
N GLU A 14 3.42 -0.28 -16.36
CA GLU A 14 4.61 -0.26 -17.23
C GLU A 14 5.15 -1.68 -17.50
N TYR A 15 5.18 -2.51 -16.45
CA TYR A 15 5.59 -3.91 -16.58
C TYR A 15 4.64 -4.70 -17.50
N MET A 16 3.33 -4.56 -17.32
CA MET A 16 2.34 -5.26 -18.15
C MET A 16 2.38 -4.81 -19.61
N GLU A 17 2.55 -3.52 -19.86
CA GLU A 17 2.73 -2.97 -21.22
C GLU A 17 3.97 -3.55 -21.87
N PHE A 18 5.08 -3.63 -21.16
CA PHE A 18 6.31 -4.27 -21.66
C PHE A 18 6.11 -5.76 -22.00
N GLN A 19 5.22 -6.45 -21.27
CA GLN A 19 4.81 -7.84 -21.57
C GLN A 19 3.79 -7.94 -22.72
N GLY A 20 3.37 -6.83 -23.30
CA GLY A 20 2.41 -6.80 -24.41
C GLY A 20 0.94 -6.79 -23.98
N HIS A 21 0.65 -6.57 -22.70
CA HIS A 21 -0.71 -6.43 -22.18
C HIS A 21 -1.12 -4.97 -22.09
N GLN A 22 -2.31 -4.65 -22.60
CA GLN A 22 -2.92 -3.32 -22.43
C GLN A 22 -4.10 -3.40 -21.47
N PRO A 23 -4.29 -2.40 -20.59
CA PRO A 23 -5.43 -2.39 -19.70
C PRO A 23 -6.73 -2.13 -20.48
N VAL A 24 -7.83 -2.73 -20.03
CA VAL A 24 -9.15 -2.49 -20.61
C VAL A 24 -9.65 -1.07 -20.31
N GLU A 25 -10.61 -0.58 -21.08
CA GLU A 25 -11.26 0.71 -20.82
C GLU A 25 -11.90 0.72 -19.42
N GLY A 26 -11.67 1.79 -18.64
CA GLY A 26 -12.19 1.90 -17.27
C GLY A 26 -11.53 0.98 -16.26
N HIS A 27 -10.34 0.45 -16.56
CA HIS A 27 -9.57 -0.47 -15.71
C HIS A 27 -9.35 0.01 -14.28
N ASN A 28 -9.30 1.31 -14.05
CA ASN A 28 -9.09 1.92 -12.73
C ASN A 28 -10.19 1.61 -11.71
N LYS A 29 -11.35 1.14 -12.16
CA LYS A 29 -12.48 0.71 -11.31
C LYS A 29 -12.31 -0.70 -10.75
N TYR A 30 -11.38 -1.47 -11.28
CA TYR A 30 -11.16 -2.84 -10.86
C TYR A 30 -9.98 -2.93 -9.89
N TYR A 31 -10.14 -3.69 -8.83
CA TYR A 31 -9.04 -4.12 -7.97
C TYR A 31 -8.29 -5.31 -8.59
N SER A 32 -9.03 -6.24 -9.16
CA SER A 32 -8.50 -7.47 -9.76
C SER A 32 -7.66 -7.19 -11.01
N VAL A 33 -6.40 -7.63 -11.02
CA VAL A 33 -5.51 -7.57 -12.18
C VAL A 33 -6.07 -8.36 -13.36
N ARG A 34 -6.74 -9.49 -13.11
CA ARG A 34 -7.43 -10.25 -14.15
C ARG A 34 -8.43 -9.37 -14.90
N GLN A 35 -9.25 -8.61 -14.17
CA GLN A 35 -10.26 -7.74 -14.80
C GLN A 35 -9.61 -6.52 -15.49
N LYS A 36 -8.55 -5.96 -14.90
CA LYS A 36 -7.82 -4.81 -15.49
C LYS A 36 -7.22 -5.11 -16.86
N TYR A 37 -6.75 -6.35 -17.07
CA TYR A 37 -6.01 -6.75 -18.28
C TYR A 37 -6.69 -7.86 -19.07
N ASP A 38 -7.95 -8.16 -18.76
CA ASP A 38 -8.74 -9.24 -19.41
C ASP A 38 -7.97 -10.56 -19.48
N LEU A 39 -7.35 -10.95 -18.36
CA LEU A 39 -6.61 -12.20 -18.29
C LEU A 39 -7.58 -13.40 -18.19
N PRO A 40 -7.19 -14.59 -18.73
CA PRO A 40 -8.11 -15.71 -18.85
C PRO A 40 -8.60 -16.27 -17.51
N THR A 41 -7.77 -16.22 -16.46
CA THR A 41 -8.12 -16.78 -15.13
C THR A 41 -7.57 -15.91 -14.00
N ASP A 42 -8.14 -16.04 -12.80
CA ASP A 42 -7.60 -15.40 -11.59
C ASP A 42 -6.18 -15.91 -11.31
N GLN A 43 -5.91 -17.20 -11.53
CA GLN A 43 -4.56 -17.76 -11.42
C GLN A 43 -3.55 -17.06 -12.34
N SER A 44 -3.96 -16.68 -13.56
CA SER A 44 -3.11 -15.91 -14.46
C SER A 44 -2.78 -14.53 -13.87
N GLY A 45 -3.74 -13.88 -13.23
CA GLY A 45 -3.56 -12.63 -12.50
C GLY A 45 -2.57 -12.79 -11.34
N ASP A 46 -2.73 -13.82 -10.53
CA ASP A 46 -1.85 -14.10 -9.39
C ASP A 46 -0.41 -14.37 -9.82
N ILE A 47 -0.22 -15.12 -10.92
CA ILE A 47 1.11 -15.42 -11.48
C ILE A 47 1.83 -14.14 -11.91
N VAL A 48 1.17 -13.24 -12.64
CA VAL A 48 1.83 -12.00 -13.11
C VAL A 48 2.13 -11.05 -11.96
N ILE A 49 1.23 -10.95 -10.95
CA ILE A 49 1.47 -10.17 -9.74
C ILE A 49 2.71 -10.71 -9.01
N LYS A 50 2.75 -12.00 -8.75
CA LYS A 50 3.89 -12.63 -8.06
C LYS A 50 5.17 -12.44 -8.84
N THR A 51 5.16 -12.64 -10.16
CA THR A 51 6.34 -12.45 -11.01
C THR A 51 6.86 -11.01 -10.94
N PHE A 52 5.98 -10.02 -10.98
CA PHE A 52 6.35 -8.62 -10.81
C PHE A 52 6.91 -8.34 -9.41
N ASN A 53 6.23 -8.80 -8.36
CA ASN A 53 6.63 -8.62 -6.98
C ASN A 53 8.00 -9.27 -6.64
N GLU A 54 8.40 -10.28 -7.39
CA GLU A 54 9.68 -10.96 -7.25
C GLU A 54 10.74 -10.48 -8.26
N SER A 55 10.40 -9.51 -9.10
CA SER A 55 11.32 -8.89 -10.05
C SER A 55 12.15 -7.76 -9.43
N ALA A 56 13.22 -7.36 -10.13
CA ALA A 56 14.02 -6.22 -9.72
C ALA A 56 13.23 -4.90 -9.68
N ALA A 57 12.16 -4.78 -10.46
CA ALA A 57 11.33 -3.59 -10.56
C ALA A 57 10.75 -3.16 -9.19
N ILE A 58 10.50 -4.13 -8.28
CA ILE A 58 9.93 -3.84 -6.96
C ILE A 58 10.81 -2.93 -6.08
N GLY A 59 12.10 -2.84 -6.39
CA GLY A 59 13.05 -1.95 -5.71
C GLY A 59 13.06 -0.50 -6.23
N PHE A 60 12.22 -0.18 -7.23
CA PHE A 60 12.25 1.11 -7.94
C PHE A 60 10.85 1.72 -8.11
N LEU A 61 9.88 1.33 -7.30
CA LEU A 61 8.55 1.91 -7.36
C LEU A 61 8.61 3.40 -7.00
N PRO A 62 7.93 4.27 -7.76
CA PRO A 62 7.82 5.68 -7.42
C PRO A 62 6.90 5.89 -6.21
N PRO A 63 7.01 7.03 -5.51
CA PRO A 63 6.07 7.37 -4.46
C PRO A 63 4.66 7.58 -5.02
N LEU A 64 3.66 7.26 -4.21
CA LEU A 64 2.28 7.59 -4.56
C LEU A 64 2.02 9.08 -4.36
N ARG A 65 1.61 9.78 -5.41
CA ARG A 65 1.21 11.21 -5.34
C ARG A 65 2.24 12.03 -4.53
N ASP A 66 1.78 12.68 -3.46
CA ASP A 66 2.55 13.54 -2.55
C ASP A 66 3.15 12.81 -1.34
N ALA A 67 3.09 11.47 -1.31
CA ALA A 67 3.52 10.64 -0.18
C ALA A 67 4.95 10.97 0.28
N GLN A 68 5.89 11.13 -0.66
CA GLN A 68 7.28 11.38 -0.29
C GLN A 68 7.45 12.65 0.54
N TYR A 69 6.77 13.71 0.15
CA TYR A 69 6.86 14.99 0.84
C TYR A 69 6.21 14.95 2.23
N PHE A 70 4.97 14.48 2.32
CA PHE A 70 4.22 14.55 3.58
C PHE A 70 4.63 13.50 4.59
N ILE A 71 5.02 12.29 4.17
CA ILE A 71 5.57 11.27 5.08
C ILE A 71 6.88 11.78 5.70
N LYS A 72 7.80 12.34 4.89
CA LYS A 72 9.03 12.95 5.41
C LYS A 72 8.73 14.10 6.36
N LYS A 73 7.78 14.96 6.02
CA LYS A 73 7.37 16.07 6.86
C LYS A 73 6.79 15.61 8.21
N LEU A 74 5.94 14.58 8.22
CA LEU A 74 5.43 13.96 9.43
C LEU A 74 6.57 13.38 10.28
N HIS A 75 7.51 12.70 9.66
CA HIS A 75 8.65 12.11 10.36
C HIS A 75 9.60 13.17 10.92
N GLU A 76 10.09 14.08 10.08
CA GLU A 76 11.15 15.04 10.42
C GLU A 76 10.66 16.18 11.34
N GLN A 77 9.42 16.65 11.15
CA GLN A 77 8.89 17.80 11.90
C GLN A 77 7.98 17.41 13.06
N HIS A 78 7.34 16.23 13.00
CA HIS A 78 6.37 15.80 14.00
C HIS A 78 6.74 14.46 14.64
N GLN A 79 7.93 13.91 14.35
CA GLN A 79 8.49 12.71 14.96
C GLN A 79 7.63 11.44 14.76
N TYR A 80 6.79 11.41 13.73
CA TYR A 80 6.07 10.21 13.37
C TYR A 80 7.03 9.12 12.87
N GLN A 81 6.76 7.89 13.29
CA GLN A 81 7.45 6.71 12.80
C GLN A 81 6.42 5.76 12.21
N PHE A 82 6.84 5.03 11.19
CA PHE A 82 5.93 4.18 10.41
C PHE A 82 6.34 2.72 10.53
N ILE A 83 5.34 1.85 10.52
CA ILE A 83 5.50 0.41 10.37
C ILE A 83 4.76 0.01 9.10
N ALA A 84 5.45 -0.69 8.21
CA ALA A 84 4.89 -1.15 6.95
C ALA A 84 4.50 -2.62 7.06
N ILE A 85 3.24 -2.95 6.75
CA ILE A 85 2.77 -4.31 6.55
C ILE A 85 2.30 -4.43 5.10
N THR A 86 2.89 -5.33 4.32
CA THR A 86 2.65 -5.41 2.88
C THR A 86 2.61 -6.86 2.41
N SER A 87 1.56 -7.23 1.64
CA SER A 87 1.42 -8.55 1.02
C SER A 87 2.20 -8.58 -0.29
N LEU A 88 3.52 -8.61 -0.18
CA LEU A 88 4.46 -8.52 -1.29
C LEU A 88 4.89 -9.90 -1.81
N SER A 89 5.71 -10.58 -1.04
CA SER A 89 6.28 -11.91 -1.28
C SER A 89 7.15 -12.32 -0.09
N LEU A 90 7.24 -13.62 0.15
CA LEU A 90 8.19 -14.19 1.12
C LEU A 90 9.62 -14.32 0.55
N ASN A 91 9.84 -13.96 -0.71
CA ASN A 91 11.17 -13.97 -1.31
C ASN A 91 12.09 -12.94 -0.62
N PRO A 92 13.20 -13.35 0.01
CA PRO A 92 14.08 -12.44 0.75
C PRO A 92 14.70 -11.34 -0.11
N TYR A 93 14.88 -11.58 -1.40
CA TYR A 93 15.39 -10.58 -2.32
C TYR A 93 14.36 -9.46 -2.55
N SER A 94 13.10 -9.81 -2.77
CA SER A 94 12.01 -8.84 -2.91
C SER A 94 11.84 -7.99 -1.65
N GLN A 95 11.93 -8.61 -0.47
CA GLN A 95 11.88 -7.90 0.81
C GLN A 95 13.00 -6.87 0.94
N LYS A 96 14.24 -7.26 0.65
CA LYS A 96 15.41 -6.35 0.64
C LYS A 96 15.25 -5.20 -0.36
N LEU A 97 14.70 -5.48 -1.54
CA LEU A 97 14.44 -4.44 -2.52
C LEU A 97 13.37 -3.45 -2.04
N ARG A 98 12.29 -3.92 -1.42
CA ARG A 98 11.27 -3.09 -0.82
C ARG A 98 11.83 -2.19 0.29
N GLU A 99 12.61 -2.74 1.19
CA GLU A 99 13.27 -1.97 2.25
C GLU A 99 14.20 -0.90 1.66
N LYS A 100 15.02 -1.24 0.67
CA LYS A 100 15.90 -0.28 -0.01
C LYS A 100 15.11 0.83 -0.71
N ASN A 101 13.99 0.49 -1.36
CA ASN A 101 13.13 1.47 -2.02
C ASN A 101 12.58 2.48 -1.01
N LEU A 102 12.04 2.01 0.13
CA LEU A 102 11.54 2.87 1.20
C LEU A 102 12.65 3.73 1.82
N LYS A 103 13.79 3.16 2.15
CA LYS A 103 14.94 3.91 2.70
C LYS A 103 15.44 4.99 1.75
N LYS A 104 15.54 4.69 0.46
CA LYS A 104 15.96 5.67 -0.55
C LYS A 104 15.02 6.87 -0.63
N MET A 105 13.72 6.65 -0.47
CA MET A 105 12.70 7.69 -0.60
C MET A 105 12.47 8.48 0.68
N PHE A 106 12.50 7.83 1.83
CA PHE A 106 12.04 8.39 3.10
C PHE A 106 13.13 8.54 4.16
N GLY A 107 14.31 7.97 3.92
CA GLY A 107 15.42 7.92 4.90
C GLY A 107 15.43 6.63 5.73
N ASP A 108 16.55 6.38 6.40
CA ASP A 108 16.81 5.11 7.08
C ASP A 108 15.90 4.83 8.29
N ASN A 109 15.43 5.88 8.96
CA ASN A 109 14.73 5.78 10.25
C ASN A 109 13.22 6.09 10.17
N CYS A 110 12.69 6.41 8.99
CA CYS A 110 11.28 6.76 8.82
C CYS A 110 10.37 5.54 9.03
N PHE A 111 10.74 4.40 8.46
CA PHE A 111 10.07 3.13 8.66
C PHE A 111 10.86 2.27 9.65
N LEU A 112 10.30 2.03 10.84
CA LEU A 112 10.93 1.21 11.89
C LEU A 112 11.00 -0.25 11.50
N GLU A 113 9.94 -0.75 10.90
CA GLU A 113 9.78 -2.14 10.49
C GLU A 113 9.11 -2.21 9.12
N VAL A 114 9.54 -3.16 8.30
CA VAL A 114 8.91 -3.51 7.02
C VAL A 114 8.60 -5.00 7.06
N ILE A 115 7.33 -5.33 7.21
CA ILE A 115 6.85 -6.70 7.35
C ILE A 115 6.25 -7.12 6.01
N CYS A 116 6.90 -8.07 5.36
CA CYS A 116 6.45 -8.64 4.10
C CYS A 116 5.74 -9.97 4.34
N LEU A 117 4.51 -10.05 3.87
CA LEU A 117 3.70 -11.26 3.81
C LEU A 117 3.78 -11.84 2.40
N ASP A 118 3.28 -13.05 2.22
CA ASP A 118 3.19 -13.64 0.89
C ASP A 118 2.24 -12.83 -0.02
N THR A 119 2.40 -12.99 -1.32
CA THR A 119 1.56 -12.30 -2.31
C THR A 119 0.08 -12.61 -2.07
N GLY A 120 -0.72 -11.57 -1.86
CA GLY A 120 -2.16 -11.70 -1.61
C GLY A 120 -2.55 -12.20 -0.21
N ALA A 121 -1.59 -12.42 0.70
CA ALA A 121 -1.89 -12.88 2.06
C ALA A 121 -2.71 -11.85 2.86
N ASP A 122 -3.61 -12.35 3.71
CA ASP A 122 -4.36 -11.56 4.66
C ASP A 122 -3.44 -10.99 5.77
N LYS A 123 -3.88 -9.89 6.37
CA LYS A 123 -3.07 -9.14 7.36
C LYS A 123 -3.48 -9.38 8.81
N ASP A 124 -4.51 -10.16 9.06
CA ASP A 124 -5.15 -10.38 10.36
C ASP A 124 -4.15 -10.76 11.46
N ASP A 125 -3.41 -11.83 11.22
CA ASP A 125 -2.50 -12.40 12.23
C ASP A 125 -1.35 -11.46 12.58
N VAL A 126 -0.92 -10.63 11.63
CA VAL A 126 0.16 -9.67 11.83
C VAL A 126 -0.37 -8.36 12.43
N LEU A 127 -1.50 -7.85 11.94
CA LEU A 127 -2.04 -6.58 12.38
C LEU A 127 -2.54 -6.62 13.84
N LYS A 128 -3.13 -7.73 14.26
CA LYS A 128 -3.69 -7.90 15.59
C LYS A 128 -2.68 -7.69 16.74
N PRO A 129 -1.46 -8.25 16.74
CA PRO A 129 -0.46 -7.91 17.76
C PRO A 129 -0.02 -6.44 17.72
N TYR A 130 0.10 -5.85 16.52
CA TYR A 130 0.47 -4.44 16.39
C TYR A 130 -0.61 -3.48 16.89
N SER A 131 -1.89 -3.79 16.69
CA SER A 131 -2.98 -2.99 17.24
C SER A 131 -2.98 -2.97 18.77
N LYS A 132 -2.60 -4.08 19.40
CA LYS A 132 -2.44 -4.15 20.87
C LYS A 132 -1.21 -3.39 21.36
N LYS A 133 -0.11 -3.43 20.60
CA LYS A 133 1.15 -2.75 20.93
C LYS A 133 1.03 -1.23 20.76
N TYR A 134 0.22 -0.78 19.80
CA TYR A 134 0.04 0.63 19.45
C TYR A 134 -1.46 0.99 19.37
N PRO A 135 -2.19 0.96 20.51
CA PRO A 135 -3.63 1.21 20.52
C PRO A 135 -3.93 2.63 20.03
N GLY A 136 -4.93 2.75 19.15
CA GLY A 136 -5.31 4.03 18.56
C GLY A 136 -4.33 4.59 17.51
N ALA A 137 -3.33 3.82 17.08
CA ALA A 137 -2.48 4.20 15.97
C ALA A 137 -3.29 4.33 14.67
N TYR A 138 -2.76 5.09 13.70
CA TYR A 138 -3.38 5.21 12.39
C TYR A 138 -3.02 4.00 11.52
N TRP A 139 -4.05 3.44 10.91
CA TRP A 139 -3.94 2.37 9.94
C TRP A 139 -4.40 2.86 8.58
N ILE A 140 -3.47 2.98 7.63
CA ILE A 140 -3.71 3.57 6.31
C ILE A 140 -3.65 2.46 5.28
N GLU A 141 -4.73 2.31 4.53
CA GLU A 141 -4.92 1.27 3.52
C GLU A 141 -5.64 1.80 2.27
N ASP A 142 -5.51 1.08 1.16
CA ASP A 142 -6.28 1.31 -0.07
C ASP A 142 -7.37 0.24 -0.29
N LYS A 143 -7.29 -0.88 0.44
CA LYS A 143 -8.27 -1.96 0.37
C LYS A 143 -9.31 -1.82 1.49
N PRO A 144 -10.61 -1.68 1.16
CA PRO A 144 -11.69 -1.50 2.15
C PRO A 144 -11.70 -2.54 3.26
N GLU A 145 -11.56 -3.82 2.91
CA GLU A 145 -11.60 -4.91 3.89
C GLU A 145 -10.45 -4.81 4.90
N ASN A 146 -9.27 -4.36 4.45
CA ASN A 146 -8.11 -4.21 5.32
C ASN A 146 -8.24 -2.98 6.24
N VAL A 147 -8.85 -1.88 5.77
CA VAL A 147 -9.06 -0.72 6.65
C VAL A 147 -10.10 -1.03 7.71
N ASP A 148 -11.18 -1.72 7.35
CA ASP A 148 -12.23 -2.12 8.30
C ASP A 148 -11.68 -3.09 9.35
N LEU A 149 -10.85 -4.05 8.94
CA LEU A 149 -10.13 -4.94 9.87
C LEU A 149 -9.31 -4.16 10.91
N GLY A 150 -8.61 -3.12 10.49
CA GLY A 150 -7.87 -2.26 11.42
C GLY A 150 -8.77 -1.54 12.41
N ILE A 151 -9.91 -1.06 11.96
CA ILE A 151 -10.94 -0.42 12.83
C ILE A 151 -11.49 -1.43 13.83
N ASP A 152 -11.80 -2.65 13.42
CA ASP A 152 -12.26 -3.73 14.28
C ASP A 152 -11.24 -4.11 15.36
N PHE A 153 -9.95 -3.91 15.08
CA PHE A 153 -8.87 -4.08 16.06
C PHE A 153 -8.58 -2.83 16.90
N GLY A 154 -9.39 -1.77 16.76
CA GLY A 154 -9.28 -0.54 17.56
C GLY A 154 -8.26 0.48 17.04
N LEU A 155 -7.86 0.38 15.77
CA LEU A 155 -7.02 1.37 15.11
C LEU A 155 -7.87 2.49 14.48
N ASN A 156 -7.24 3.65 14.22
CA ASN A 156 -7.86 4.74 13.47
C ASN A 156 -7.69 4.51 11.97
N GLY A 157 -8.72 3.99 11.31
CA GLY A 157 -8.70 3.64 9.90
C GLY A 157 -8.71 4.87 8.98
N ILE A 158 -7.81 4.88 8.01
CA ILE A 158 -7.76 5.86 6.90
C ILE A 158 -7.74 5.08 5.60
N LEU A 159 -8.69 5.35 4.71
CA LEU A 159 -8.75 4.75 3.39
C LEU A 159 -8.19 5.73 2.35
N MET A 160 -7.12 5.35 1.67
CA MET A 160 -6.60 6.09 0.52
C MET A 160 -7.51 5.82 -0.68
N GLU A 161 -8.13 6.87 -1.22
CA GLU A 161 -9.06 6.76 -2.34
C GLU A 161 -8.36 6.38 -3.65
N HIS A 162 -8.92 5.38 -4.30
CA HIS A 162 -8.61 4.92 -5.65
C HIS A 162 -9.89 4.60 -6.41
N GLY A 163 -9.82 4.46 -7.73
CA GLY A 163 -10.99 4.17 -8.55
C GLY A 163 -11.75 2.91 -8.13
N HIS A 164 -11.06 1.90 -7.59
CA HIS A 164 -11.66 0.64 -7.17
C HIS A 164 -12.40 0.70 -5.82
N ASN A 165 -12.17 1.72 -5.00
CA ASN A 165 -12.76 1.82 -3.66
C ASN A 165 -13.68 3.05 -3.46
N MET A 166 -14.02 3.77 -4.52
CA MET A 166 -14.87 4.97 -4.47
C MET A 166 -16.28 4.73 -3.90
N SER A 167 -16.76 3.48 -3.91
CA SER A 167 -18.05 3.10 -3.35
C SER A 167 -18.01 2.75 -1.85
N TYR A 168 -16.87 2.95 -1.19
CA TYR A 168 -16.73 2.67 0.24
C TYR A 168 -17.69 3.51 1.09
N THR A 169 -18.39 2.84 2.02
CA THR A 169 -19.36 3.45 2.93
C THR A 169 -19.13 3.08 4.39
N GLY A 170 -17.93 2.55 4.72
CA GLY A 170 -17.57 2.16 6.08
C GLY A 170 -17.15 3.34 6.99
N ASN A 171 -16.49 3.03 8.08
CA ASN A 171 -16.17 3.99 9.14
C ASN A 171 -14.79 4.65 9.03
N ALA A 172 -14.00 4.33 7.99
CA ALA A 172 -12.70 4.94 7.80
C ALA A 172 -12.81 6.41 7.35
N ASN A 173 -11.80 7.21 7.68
CA ASN A 173 -11.62 8.51 7.05
C ASN A 173 -11.10 8.31 5.62
N VAL A 174 -11.89 8.69 4.61
CA VAL A 174 -11.47 8.60 3.20
C VAL A 174 -10.65 9.84 2.86
N VAL A 175 -9.48 9.64 2.25
CA VAL A 175 -8.55 10.70 1.85
C VAL A 175 -8.04 10.47 0.43
N VAL A 176 -7.77 11.54 -0.30
CA VAL A 176 -7.28 11.45 -1.68
C VAL A 176 -5.74 11.54 -1.78
N ASN A 177 -5.06 11.96 -0.70
CA ASN A 177 -3.61 12.13 -0.69
C ASN A 177 -3.04 12.24 0.73
N TRP A 178 -1.71 12.30 0.85
CA TRP A 178 -1.03 12.45 2.13
C TRP A 178 -1.14 13.85 2.74
N GLN A 179 -1.43 14.88 1.95
CA GLN A 179 -1.72 16.20 2.48
C GLN A 179 -2.96 16.20 3.37
N GLU A 180 -3.98 15.47 2.99
CA GLU A 180 -5.19 15.33 3.81
C GLU A 180 -4.90 14.58 5.11
N ILE A 181 -4.10 13.50 5.06
CA ILE A 181 -3.65 12.78 6.27
C ILE A 181 -2.87 13.73 7.18
N TYR A 182 -1.93 14.49 6.64
CA TYR A 182 -1.18 15.49 7.38
C TYR A 182 -2.10 16.50 8.08
N ASN A 183 -3.10 17.01 7.37
CA ASN A 183 -4.05 17.98 7.92
C ASN A 183 -4.94 17.39 9.02
N LEU A 184 -5.37 16.13 8.89
CA LEU A 184 -6.10 15.41 9.94
C LEU A 184 -5.29 15.31 11.24
N ARG A 185 -3.98 15.10 11.12
CA ARG A 185 -3.08 14.93 12.26
C ARG A 185 -2.77 16.23 12.98
N ILE A 186 -2.55 17.31 12.25
CA ILE A 186 -2.19 18.62 12.81
C ILE A 186 -3.38 19.31 13.49
N LYS A 187 -4.62 19.02 13.07
CA LYS A 187 -5.82 19.63 13.67
C LYS A 187 -6.28 18.96 14.98
N THR A 188 -5.76 17.79 15.29
CA THR A 188 -6.14 16.99 16.47
C THR A 188 -5.08 16.98 17.59
N GLY A 189 -4.01 17.76 17.43
CA GLY A 189 -2.91 17.92 18.40
C GLY A 189 -3.01 19.17 19.28
#